data_2e120f7046bf16ae42fc36e8b6a5c03a
#
_entry.id   2e120f7046bf16ae42fc36e8b6a5c03a
#
_cell.length_a   1.000
_cell.length_b   1.000
_cell.length_c   1.000
_cell.angle_alpha   90.00
_cell.angle_beta   90.00
_cell.angle_gamma   90.00
#
_symmetry.space_group_name_H-M   'P 1'
#
loop_
_entity.id
_entity.type
_entity.pdbx_description
1 polymer ?
#
loop_
_entity_poly.entity_id
_entity_poly.type
_entity_poly.pdbx_seq_one_letter_code
_entity_poly.pdbx_strand_id
1 'polypeptide(L)'
;MGKKISDILVITDLDNTLLTAKEGIPDYNIEMINKFQKLGGKFTVATGRSVESVSRYLGQISFNAPAITYNGGVIYDYQTGKAGRCTGFENLIF
;
A
#
# COMPACT_ATOMS: atom_id res chain seq x y z
N MET A 1 11.36 0.86 25.87
CA MET A 1 11.78 0.66 24.62
C MET A 1 10.72 0.79 23.60
N GLY A 2 10.59 1.83 22.93
CA GLY A 2 9.62 2.05 21.91
C GLY A 2 10.03 1.43 20.58
N LYS A 3 9.07 1.21 19.71
CA LYS A 3 9.35 0.86 18.33
C LYS A 3 9.77 2.10 17.59
N LYS A 4 10.63 1.92 16.61
CA LYS A 4 10.95 3.00 15.67
C LYS A 4 9.89 3.04 14.58
N ILE A 5 9.75 4.18 13.93
CA ILE A 5 8.83 4.29 12.81
C ILE A 5 9.18 3.29 11.72
N SER A 6 10.47 2.98 11.54
CA SER A 6 10.90 1.99 10.56
C SER A 6 10.40 0.56 10.87
N ASP A 7 9.88 0.33 12.06
CA ASP A 7 9.32 -0.97 12.44
C ASP A 7 7.81 -1.03 12.20
N ILE A 8 7.22 0.03 11.66
CA ILE A 8 5.77 0.14 11.51
C ILE A 8 5.38 -0.03 10.05
N LEU A 9 4.43 -0.92 9.81
CA LEU A 9 3.80 -1.09 8.51
C LEU A 9 2.34 -0.67 8.64
N VAL A 10 1.93 0.28 7.83
CA VAL A 10 0.52 0.70 7.76
C VAL A 10 -0.07 0.14 6.48
N ILE A 11 -1.16 -0.59 6.61
CA ILE A 11 -1.93 -1.11 5.48
C ILE A 11 -3.32 -0.53 5.60
N THR A 12 -3.78 0.17 4.58
CA THR A 12 -5.10 0.79 4.60
C THR A 12 -5.94 0.34 3.42
N ASP A 13 -7.27 0.43 3.58
CA ASP A 13 -8.16 0.26 2.44
C ASP A 13 -7.97 1.43 1.50
N LEU A 14 -8.17 1.18 0.22
CA LEU A 14 -8.06 2.22 -0.78
C LEU A 14 -9.39 2.95 -0.97
N ASP A 15 -10.45 2.21 -1.26
CA ASP A 15 -11.76 2.82 -1.53
C ASP A 15 -12.45 3.21 -0.22
N ASN A 16 -13.08 4.39 -0.22
CA ASN A 16 -13.84 4.91 0.91
C ASN A 16 -13.03 5.15 2.18
N THR A 17 -11.72 5.00 2.11
CA THR A 17 -10.83 5.27 3.24
C THR A 17 -9.75 6.24 2.79
N LEU A 18 -8.88 5.81 1.90
CA LEU A 18 -7.83 6.67 1.36
C LEU A 18 -8.35 7.53 0.23
N LEU A 19 -9.19 6.97 -0.65
CA LEU A 19 -9.77 7.69 -1.77
C LEU A 19 -11.08 8.35 -1.39
N THR A 20 -11.24 9.60 -1.80
CA THR A 20 -12.53 10.26 -1.70
C THR A 20 -13.34 9.97 -2.96
N ALA A 21 -14.65 10.19 -2.88
CA ALA A 21 -15.55 9.89 -4.00
C ALA A 21 -15.26 10.74 -5.24
N LYS A 22 -14.68 11.91 -5.07
CA LYS A 22 -14.56 12.88 -6.17
C LYS A 22 -13.16 13.08 -6.70
N GLU A 23 -12.16 13.05 -5.86
CA GLU A 23 -10.86 13.59 -6.21
C GLU A 23 -9.67 12.66 -6.04
N GLY A 24 -9.92 11.42 -5.76
CA GLY A 24 -8.83 10.52 -5.48
C GLY A 24 -8.30 10.76 -4.06
N ILE A 25 -6.98 10.81 -3.91
CA ILE A 25 -6.36 10.91 -2.60
C ILE A 25 -6.20 12.38 -2.21
N PRO A 26 -6.78 12.81 -1.07
CA PRO A 26 -6.61 14.18 -0.62
C PRO A 26 -5.14 14.55 -0.40
N ASP A 27 -4.78 15.78 -0.71
CA ASP A 27 -3.40 16.26 -0.55
C ASP A 27 -2.88 16.08 0.87
N TYR A 28 -3.75 16.29 1.84
CA TYR A 28 -3.40 16.11 3.24
C TYR A 28 -2.90 14.67 3.51
N ASN A 29 -3.60 13.70 2.95
CA ASN A 29 -3.21 12.29 3.12
C ASN A 29 -1.91 11.99 2.39
N ILE A 30 -1.71 12.57 1.21
CA ILE A 30 -0.48 12.40 0.45
C ILE A 30 0.71 12.91 1.25
N GLU A 31 0.58 14.09 1.84
CA GLU A 31 1.65 14.66 2.66
C GLU A 31 1.98 13.80 3.87
N MET A 32 0.96 13.30 4.55
CA MET A 32 1.15 12.47 5.74
C MET A 32 1.82 11.16 5.40
N ILE A 33 1.43 10.54 4.30
CA ILE A 33 2.03 9.28 3.85
C ILE A 33 3.49 9.50 3.49
N ASN A 34 3.77 10.54 2.73
CA ASN A 34 5.15 10.85 2.33
C ASN A 34 6.04 11.11 3.54
N LYS A 35 5.51 11.83 4.51
CA LYS A 35 6.25 12.12 5.73
C LYS A 35 6.53 10.85 6.53
N PHE A 36 5.52 9.98 6.64
CA PHE A 36 5.66 8.71 7.34
C PHE A 36 6.75 7.84 6.68
N GLN A 37 6.73 7.76 5.34
CA GLN A 37 7.73 6.99 4.61
C GLN A 37 9.12 7.58 4.73
N LYS A 38 9.23 8.89 4.75
CA LYS A 38 10.51 9.55 4.93
C LYS A 38 11.14 9.23 6.27
N LEU A 39 10.32 9.01 7.28
CA LEU A 39 10.80 8.63 8.61
C LEU A 39 11.10 7.14 8.71
N GLY A 40 10.98 6.40 7.61
CA GLY A 40 11.30 4.99 7.54
C GLY A 40 10.09 4.07 7.63
N GLY A 41 8.90 4.61 7.78
CA GLY A 41 7.69 3.80 7.86
C GLY A 41 7.35 3.14 6.55
N LYS A 42 6.67 2.01 6.62
CA LYS A 42 6.21 1.28 5.44
C LYS A 42 4.72 1.50 5.25
N PHE A 43 4.32 1.78 4.02
CA PHE A 43 2.93 2.06 3.71
C PHE A 43 2.50 1.32 2.46
N THR A 44 1.33 0.70 2.53
CA THR A 44 0.73 0.06 1.37
C THR A 44 -0.79 0.00 1.55
N VAL A 45 -1.47 -0.64 0.60
CA VAL A 45 -2.93 -0.76 0.62
C VAL A 45 -3.37 -2.21 0.49
N ALA A 46 -4.58 -2.47 0.96
CA ALA A 46 -5.26 -3.73 0.74
C ALA A 46 -6.60 -3.39 0.07
N THR A 47 -6.86 -3.97 -1.09
CA THR A 47 -8.00 -3.57 -1.91
C THR A 47 -8.55 -4.71 -2.73
N GLY A 48 -9.81 -4.58 -3.14
CA GLY A 48 -10.40 -5.49 -4.12
C GLY A 48 -10.02 -5.15 -5.56
N ARG A 49 -9.37 -4.01 -5.77
CA ARG A 49 -9.00 -3.58 -7.11
C ARG A 49 -7.89 -4.43 -7.71
N SER A 50 -7.79 -4.39 -9.04
CA SER A 50 -6.70 -5.03 -9.76
C SER A 50 -5.40 -4.26 -9.60
N VAL A 51 -4.29 -4.92 -9.91
CA VAL A 51 -2.96 -4.29 -9.92
C VAL A 51 -2.96 -3.04 -10.80
N GLU A 52 -3.56 -3.14 -11.99
CA GLU A 52 -3.61 -2.02 -12.93
C GLU A 52 -4.44 -0.86 -12.41
N SER A 53 -5.55 -1.16 -11.76
CA SER A 53 -6.42 -0.13 -11.22
C SER A 53 -5.71 0.65 -10.10
N VAL A 54 -4.98 -0.06 -9.24
CA VAL A 54 -4.22 0.57 -8.16
C VAL A 54 -3.09 1.42 -8.71
N SER A 55 -2.45 0.98 -9.79
CA SER A 55 -1.30 1.68 -10.35
C SER A 55 -1.63 3.10 -10.80
N ARG A 56 -2.89 3.40 -11.04
CA ARG A 56 -3.32 4.76 -11.43
C ARG A 56 -3.02 5.80 -10.36
N TYR A 57 -2.86 5.38 -9.12
CA TYR A 57 -2.64 6.30 -8.00
C TYR A 57 -1.17 6.46 -7.63
N LEU A 58 -0.28 5.73 -8.30
CA LEU A 58 1.14 5.76 -7.97
C LEU A 58 1.85 7.07 -8.29
N GLY A 59 1.20 7.93 -9.08
CA GLY A 59 1.73 9.27 -9.30
C GLY A 59 1.54 10.19 -8.10
N GLN A 60 0.63 9.84 -7.21
CA GLN A 60 0.31 10.64 -6.03
C GLN A 60 1.00 10.11 -4.79
N ILE A 61 1.02 8.80 -4.63
CA ILE A 61 1.68 8.14 -3.50
C ILE A 61 2.48 6.96 -4.03
N SER A 62 3.44 6.51 -3.24
CA SER A 62 4.18 5.29 -3.55
C SER A 62 4.01 4.30 -2.42
N PHE A 63 4.12 3.02 -2.75
CA PHE A 63 4.06 1.96 -1.75
C PHE A 63 5.46 1.41 -1.57
N ASN A 64 5.92 1.36 -0.34
CA ASN A 64 7.22 0.77 -0.02
C ASN A 64 7.09 -0.56 0.71
N ALA A 65 5.94 -1.21 0.50
CA ALA A 65 5.68 -2.59 0.89
C ALA A 65 4.74 -3.17 -0.16
N PRO A 66 4.67 -4.49 -0.31
CA PRO A 66 3.78 -5.10 -1.30
C PRO A 66 2.31 -4.77 -1.03
N ALA A 67 1.56 -4.50 -2.09
CA ALA A 67 0.14 -4.20 -2.01
C ALA A 67 -0.68 -5.48 -2.09
N ILE A 68 -1.77 -5.51 -1.36
CA ILE A 68 -2.71 -6.64 -1.38
C ILE A 68 -3.85 -6.25 -2.32
N THR A 69 -3.97 -6.99 -3.42
CA THR A 69 -4.95 -6.68 -4.46
C THR A 69 -5.90 -7.86 -4.64
N TYR A 70 -6.97 -7.65 -5.40
CA TYR A 70 -7.98 -8.68 -5.69
C TYR A 70 -8.50 -9.35 -4.41
N ASN A 71 -8.71 -8.55 -3.34
CA ASN A 71 -9.18 -9.06 -2.04
C ASN A 71 -8.29 -10.17 -1.47
N GLY A 72 -6.98 -10.04 -1.66
CA GLY A 72 -6.03 -11.02 -1.16
C GLY A 72 -5.62 -12.07 -2.18
N GLY A 73 -6.18 -12.03 -3.38
CA GLY A 73 -5.82 -12.99 -4.41
C GLY A 73 -4.45 -12.80 -5.00
N VAL A 74 -3.96 -11.57 -5.01
CA VAL A 74 -2.64 -11.24 -5.54
C VAL A 74 -1.96 -10.25 -4.61
N ILE A 75 -0.71 -10.52 -4.28
CA ILE A 75 0.14 -9.58 -3.55
C ILE A 75 1.17 -9.08 -4.54
N TYR A 76 1.18 -7.77 -4.79
CA TYR A 76 2.00 -7.20 -5.83
C TYR A 76 2.98 -6.18 -5.28
N ASP A 77 4.25 -6.34 -5.61
CA ASP A 77 5.29 -5.40 -5.21
C ASP A 77 5.53 -4.41 -6.35
N TYR A 78 5.07 -3.18 -6.16
CA TYR A 78 5.22 -2.13 -7.17
C TYR A 78 6.65 -1.65 -7.33
N GLN A 79 7.52 -1.93 -6.37
CA GLN A 79 8.92 -1.55 -6.47
C GLN A 79 9.71 -2.48 -7.37
N THR A 80 9.38 -3.78 -7.34
CA THR A 80 10.09 -4.77 -8.14
C THR A 80 9.29 -5.26 -9.34
N GLY A 81 7.98 -4.98 -9.36
CA GLY A 81 7.10 -5.47 -10.42
C GLY A 81 6.76 -6.94 -10.32
N LYS A 82 6.97 -7.54 -9.16
CA LYS A 82 6.70 -8.96 -8.97
C LYS A 82 5.35 -9.18 -8.30
N ALA A 83 4.60 -10.15 -8.84
CA ALA A 83 3.35 -10.59 -8.24
C ALA A 83 3.57 -11.88 -7.49
N GLY A 84 2.85 -12.07 -6.40
CA GLY A 84 2.93 -13.27 -5.62
C GLY A 84 1.60 -13.59 -4.99
N ARG A 85 1.59 -14.61 -4.15
CA ARG A 85 0.41 -15.00 -3.42
C ARG A 85 0.79 -15.48 -2.04
N CYS A 86 -0.17 -15.44 -1.15
CA CYS A 86 0.04 -15.92 0.21
C CYS A 86 -0.41 -17.38 0.28
N THR A 87 0.49 -18.26 0.71
CA THR A 87 0.17 -19.66 0.95
C THR A 87 -0.16 -19.93 2.40
N GLY A 88 0.00 -18.91 3.26
CA GLY A 88 -0.28 -18.92 4.67
C GLY A 88 0.28 -17.63 5.24
N PHE A 89 0.04 -17.35 6.50
CA PHE A 89 0.52 -16.12 7.10
C PHE A 89 2.03 -15.98 7.08
N GLU A 90 2.72 -17.08 7.06
CA GLU A 90 4.18 -17.08 7.15
C GLU A 90 4.87 -17.16 5.81
N ASN A 91 4.16 -17.48 4.76
CA ASN A 91 4.78 -17.78 3.47
C ASN A 91 4.20 -16.93 2.35
N LEU A 92 4.91 -15.86 2.05
CA LEU A 92 4.60 -15.04 0.87
C LEU A 92 5.53 -15.46 -0.26
N ILE A 93 4.95 -15.70 -1.42
CA ILE A 93 5.70 -16.14 -2.60
C ILE A 93 5.57 -15.08 -3.69
N PHE A 94 6.70 -14.63 -4.17
CA PHE A 94 6.75 -13.67 -5.27
C PHE A 94 7.46 -14.26 -6.46
#